data_633397179630b84402ac0d1d8bfe7b9c
#
_entry.id   633397179630b84402ac0d1d8bfe7b9c
#
_cell.length_a   1.000
_cell.length_b   1.000
_cell.length_c   1.000
_cell.angle_alpha   90.00
_cell.angle_beta   90.00
_cell.angle_gamma   90.00
#
_symmetry.space_group_name_H-M   'P 1'
#
loop_
_entity.id
_entity.type
_entity.pdbx_description
1 polymer ?
#
loop_
_entity_poly.entity_id
_entity_poly.type
_entity_poly.pdbx_seq_one_letter_code
_entity_poly.pdbx_strand_id
1 'polypeptide(L)'
;MNELQRTYRGSAERAEDERRELGSGGAERAVLVASLACGRDEEQDRLDEMAELLRTAGARVVERLVQHRDRPDPRTYLGRGRLEELIELVRTAKPDLVAVEGELSAGQQRHLEDRLKTRVVDRTAVILDIFALHAGTAEAKTQVELAQLEYSYARQEGLWQHLERLGGGVGTRGPGEPQLESDRRILRQRMGALRRKLRDVARSRDVMRERRLAADLTRVAIAGYTNAGKSSLMNALTGAGVDVDDALFETLDATTRAIDEAGVRILLSDTVGFIRHLPHQLVESFASTLDEVRDAHMLLLVADAAEDEARLVARARAVEDVLEEIGAGELPRLLVLNKVDLLDDAAREALRNRFPDAVQASARTGEGLADLRGRLVAFARARLERVEVLVPYARGDVVSAMYAAGRDVVQEPREDGTLMRALLP
;
A
#
# COMPACT_ATOMS: atom_id res chain seq x y z
N MET A 1 -28.82 -14.86 19.06
CA MET A 1 -27.60 -14.17 18.60
C MET A 1 -26.55 -15.26 18.51
N ASN A 2 -26.30 -15.74 17.26
CA ASN A 2 -25.50 -16.93 16.98
C ASN A 2 -24.00 -16.70 17.26
N GLU A 3 -23.28 -17.77 17.66
CA GLU A 3 -21.82 -17.75 17.88
C GLU A 3 -21.03 -17.15 16.71
N LEU A 4 -21.50 -17.33 15.47
CA LEU A 4 -20.93 -16.70 14.27
C LEU A 4 -21.10 -15.18 14.24
N GLN A 5 -22.20 -14.62 14.76
CA GLN A 5 -22.32 -13.18 14.94
C GLN A 5 -21.37 -12.63 16.01
N ARG A 6 -20.97 -13.44 16.97
CA ARG A 6 -19.87 -13.11 17.91
C ARG A 6 -18.50 -13.23 17.26
N THR A 7 -18.32 -14.18 16.33
CA THR A 7 -17.05 -14.39 15.63
C THR A 7 -16.75 -13.26 14.61
N TYR A 8 -17.80 -12.68 14.01
CA TYR A 8 -17.69 -11.62 12.99
C TYR A 8 -18.09 -10.21 13.46
N ARG A 9 -18.49 -10.05 14.71
CA ARG A 9 -18.59 -8.73 15.31
C ARG A 9 -17.19 -8.27 15.66
N GLY A 10 -16.60 -7.66 14.66
CA GLY A 10 -15.44 -6.83 14.83
C GLY A 10 -14.10 -7.56 14.84
N SER A 11 -13.55 -7.83 13.67
CA SER A 11 -12.09 -7.83 13.54
C SER A 11 -11.51 -6.50 14.06
N ALA A 12 -12.18 -5.38 13.85
CA ALA A 12 -11.79 -4.08 14.40
C ALA A 12 -12.04 -3.94 15.91
N GLU A 13 -13.20 -4.41 16.44
CA GLU A 13 -13.48 -4.42 17.88
C GLU A 13 -12.60 -5.46 18.61
N ARG A 14 -12.28 -6.59 17.97
CA ARG A 14 -11.30 -7.54 18.52
C ARG A 14 -9.88 -6.98 18.48
N ALA A 15 -9.47 -6.31 17.40
CA ALA A 15 -8.17 -5.65 17.33
C ALA A 15 -8.04 -4.53 18.38
N GLU A 16 -9.14 -3.86 18.76
CA GLU A 16 -9.14 -2.90 19.88
C GLU A 16 -9.18 -3.57 21.25
N ASP A 17 -9.91 -4.68 21.40
CA ASP A 17 -9.95 -5.45 22.65
C ASP A 17 -8.64 -6.24 22.83
N GLU A 18 -8.10 -6.83 21.78
CA GLU A 18 -6.78 -7.46 21.75
C GLU A 18 -5.66 -6.44 21.99
N ARG A 19 -5.77 -5.19 21.50
CA ARG A 19 -4.85 -4.09 21.89
C ARG A 19 -4.90 -3.78 23.38
N ARG A 20 -6.06 -3.85 24.02
CA ARG A 20 -6.19 -3.65 25.46
C ARG A 20 -5.63 -4.85 26.25
N GLU A 21 -5.74 -6.06 25.71
CA GLU A 21 -5.18 -7.27 26.30
C GLU A 21 -3.67 -7.42 25.98
N LEU A 22 -3.19 -7.05 24.78
CA LEU A 22 -1.78 -7.02 24.39
C LEU A 22 -0.96 -5.93 25.13
N GLY A 23 -1.62 -4.94 25.72
CA GLY A 23 -0.98 -4.02 26.68
C GLY A 23 -0.47 -4.72 27.94
N SER A 24 -0.78 -6.00 28.15
CA SER A 24 -0.35 -6.83 29.30
C SER A 24 0.29 -8.18 28.91
N GLY A 25 0.28 -8.59 27.64
CA GLY A 25 0.88 -9.82 27.13
C GLY A 25 1.95 -9.54 26.07
N GLY A 26 3.10 -10.20 26.12
CA GLY A 26 4.18 -10.05 25.15
C GLY A 26 3.75 -10.40 23.72
N ALA A 27 4.50 -9.89 22.70
CA ALA A 27 4.25 -10.17 21.28
C ALA A 27 4.05 -11.67 21.00
N GLU A 28 3.06 -12.02 20.13
CA GLU A 28 2.83 -13.40 19.70
C GLU A 28 4.12 -14.03 19.13
N ARG A 29 4.37 -15.28 19.44
CA ARG A 29 5.56 -16.00 19.00
C ARG A 29 5.25 -16.73 17.69
N ALA A 30 6.00 -16.40 16.64
CA ALA A 30 5.79 -16.97 15.32
C ALA A 30 6.97 -17.86 14.88
N VAL A 31 6.67 -19.00 14.27
CA VAL A 31 7.63 -19.73 13.44
C VAL A 31 7.42 -19.32 11.99
N LEU A 32 8.48 -18.81 11.35
CA LEU A 32 8.45 -18.40 9.94
C LEU A 32 8.86 -19.57 9.04
N VAL A 33 8.02 -19.88 8.08
CA VAL A 33 8.21 -20.98 7.13
C VAL A 33 8.24 -20.46 5.70
N ALA A 34 9.20 -20.91 4.90
CA ALA A 34 9.29 -20.56 3.49
C ALA A 34 9.63 -21.76 2.61
N SER A 35 9.11 -21.74 1.37
CA SER A 35 9.53 -22.66 0.30
C SER A 35 10.00 -21.80 -0.88
N LEU A 36 11.31 -21.70 -1.05
CA LEU A 36 11.95 -20.73 -1.95
C LEU A 36 12.92 -21.43 -2.90
N ALA A 37 13.04 -20.90 -4.12
CA ALA A 37 14.00 -21.31 -5.12
C ALA A 37 14.77 -20.09 -5.65
N CYS A 38 15.38 -19.34 -4.77
CA CYS A 38 16.11 -18.11 -5.09
C CYS A 38 17.51 -18.13 -4.48
N GLY A 39 18.33 -17.15 -4.85
CA GLY A 39 19.66 -16.99 -4.26
C GLY A 39 19.60 -16.61 -2.77
N ARG A 40 20.71 -16.79 -2.06
CA ARG A 40 20.76 -16.55 -0.61
C ARG A 40 20.37 -15.12 -0.23
N ASP A 41 20.79 -14.13 -1.00
CA ASP A 41 20.53 -12.73 -0.68
C ASP A 41 19.03 -12.39 -0.84
N GLU A 42 18.41 -12.90 -1.90
CA GLU A 42 16.95 -12.77 -2.11
C GLU A 42 16.16 -13.54 -1.05
N GLU A 43 16.62 -14.74 -0.67
CA GLU A 43 16.00 -15.53 0.40
C GLU A 43 16.01 -14.74 1.72
N GLN A 44 17.17 -14.20 2.09
CA GLN A 44 17.31 -13.43 3.31
C GLN A 44 16.43 -12.19 3.28
N ASP A 45 16.38 -11.46 2.17
CA ASP A 45 15.53 -10.27 1.98
C ASP A 45 14.04 -10.61 2.16
N ARG A 46 13.57 -11.72 1.57
CA ARG A 46 12.18 -12.18 1.71
C ARG A 46 11.83 -12.59 3.14
N LEU A 47 12.72 -13.29 3.81
CA LEU A 47 12.51 -13.71 5.19
C LEU A 47 12.54 -12.51 6.16
N ASP A 48 13.41 -11.54 5.93
CA ASP A 48 13.49 -10.34 6.74
C ASP A 48 12.26 -9.44 6.52
N GLU A 49 11.80 -9.30 5.28
CA GLU A 49 10.55 -8.59 4.97
C GLU A 49 9.35 -9.23 5.67
N MET A 50 9.23 -10.57 5.61
CA MET A 50 8.14 -11.27 6.29
C MET A 50 8.23 -11.16 7.82
N ALA A 51 9.45 -11.18 8.38
CA ALA A 51 9.65 -10.97 9.81
C ALA A 51 9.24 -9.55 10.23
N GLU A 52 9.48 -8.56 9.39
CA GLU A 52 9.08 -7.18 9.61
C GLU A 52 7.55 -6.99 9.50
N LEU A 53 6.90 -7.67 8.55
CA LEU A 53 5.44 -7.74 8.47
C LEU A 53 4.85 -8.32 9.76
N LEU A 54 5.40 -9.43 10.24
CA LEU A 54 4.96 -10.07 11.48
C LEU A 54 5.17 -9.13 12.69
N ARG A 55 6.31 -8.43 12.76
CA ARG A 55 6.58 -7.44 13.81
C ARG A 55 5.53 -6.33 13.80
N THR A 56 5.20 -5.80 12.64
CA THR A 56 4.16 -4.76 12.47
C THR A 56 2.78 -5.28 12.86
N ALA A 57 2.48 -6.56 12.58
CA ALA A 57 1.25 -7.22 13.00
C ALA A 57 1.21 -7.60 14.51
N GLY A 58 2.30 -7.34 15.27
CA GLY A 58 2.38 -7.64 16.70
C GLY A 58 2.94 -9.02 17.05
N ALA A 59 3.55 -9.73 16.08
CA ALA A 59 4.17 -11.03 16.29
C ALA A 59 5.69 -10.97 16.18
N ARG A 60 6.39 -11.87 16.88
CA ARG A 60 7.85 -11.98 16.87
C ARG A 60 8.29 -13.34 16.34
N VAL A 61 9.13 -13.35 15.31
CA VAL A 61 9.72 -14.57 14.79
C VAL A 61 10.71 -15.15 15.83
N VAL A 62 10.47 -16.38 16.24
CA VAL A 62 11.33 -17.10 17.19
C VAL A 62 12.20 -18.13 16.48
N GLU A 63 11.73 -18.71 15.38
CA GLU A 63 12.45 -19.69 14.57
C GLU A 63 12.11 -19.53 13.09
N ARG A 64 13.02 -19.95 12.22
CA ARG A 64 12.84 -19.93 10.76
C ARG A 64 13.08 -21.33 10.19
N LEU A 65 12.22 -21.77 9.28
CA LEU A 65 12.37 -23.03 8.56
C LEU A 65 12.22 -22.78 7.06
N VAL A 66 13.29 -22.99 6.31
CA VAL A 66 13.31 -22.77 4.86
C VAL A 66 13.49 -24.11 4.12
N GLN A 67 12.67 -24.32 3.10
CA GLN A 67 12.82 -25.37 2.13
C GLN A 67 13.23 -24.79 0.80
N HIS A 68 14.31 -25.32 0.19
CA HIS A 68 14.73 -24.96 -1.15
C HIS A 68 14.03 -25.86 -2.16
N ARG A 69 13.03 -25.32 -2.87
CA ARG A 69 12.25 -26.04 -3.86
C ARG A 69 11.62 -25.08 -4.87
N ASP A 70 11.65 -25.43 -6.16
CA ASP A 70 11.11 -24.60 -7.24
C ASP A 70 9.60 -24.36 -7.12
N ARG A 71 8.87 -25.32 -6.56
CA ARG A 71 7.44 -25.20 -6.33
C ARG A 71 7.07 -25.81 -4.99
N PRO A 72 6.23 -25.11 -4.19
CA PRO A 72 5.64 -25.68 -2.99
C PRO A 72 4.89 -26.98 -3.28
N ASP A 73 4.82 -27.85 -2.29
CA ASP A 73 4.01 -29.07 -2.42
C ASP A 73 2.51 -28.68 -2.54
N PRO A 74 1.77 -29.20 -3.53
CA PRO A 74 0.40 -28.81 -3.77
C PRO A 74 -0.56 -29.10 -2.61
N ARG A 75 -0.23 -30.08 -1.74
CA ARG A 75 -1.08 -30.50 -0.64
C ARG A 75 -0.63 -29.97 0.71
N THR A 76 0.68 -29.93 0.93
CA THR A 76 1.26 -29.70 2.26
C THR A 76 2.12 -28.43 2.32
N TYR A 77 2.29 -27.72 1.20
CA TYR A 77 3.22 -26.60 1.03
C TYR A 77 4.68 -27.02 1.17
N LEU A 78 5.02 -27.80 2.21
CA LEU A 78 6.34 -28.37 2.44
C LEU A 78 6.41 -29.83 1.98
N GLY A 79 7.58 -30.29 1.57
CA GLY A 79 7.83 -31.71 1.38
C GLY A 79 7.77 -32.48 2.69
N ARG A 80 7.54 -33.79 2.62
CA ARG A 80 7.26 -34.66 3.77
C ARG A 80 8.31 -34.52 4.89
N GLY A 81 9.61 -34.56 4.55
CA GLY A 81 10.69 -34.46 5.54
C GLY A 81 10.70 -33.11 6.26
N ARG A 82 10.53 -32.00 5.51
CA ARG A 82 10.45 -30.66 6.09
C ARG A 82 9.20 -30.45 6.93
N LEU A 83 8.07 -31.08 6.57
CA LEU A 83 6.86 -31.03 7.37
C LEU A 83 7.06 -31.74 8.73
N GLU A 84 7.72 -32.89 8.78
CA GLU A 84 8.01 -33.58 10.04
C GLU A 84 8.98 -32.75 10.92
N GLU A 85 9.97 -32.09 10.32
CA GLU A 85 10.87 -31.16 11.01
C GLU A 85 10.09 -29.96 11.59
N LEU A 86 9.14 -29.38 10.81
CA LEU A 86 8.28 -28.31 11.31
C LEU A 86 7.40 -28.76 12.47
N ILE A 87 6.86 -29.97 12.43
CA ILE A 87 6.05 -30.53 13.53
C ILE A 87 6.88 -30.61 14.82
N GLU A 88 8.13 -31.10 14.73
CA GLU A 88 9.01 -31.18 15.88
C GLU A 88 9.42 -29.79 16.39
N LEU A 89 9.68 -28.86 15.47
CA LEU A 89 10.00 -27.46 15.80
C LEU A 89 8.84 -26.78 16.55
N VAL A 90 7.62 -26.91 16.06
CA VAL A 90 6.41 -26.38 16.71
C VAL A 90 6.18 -27.01 18.10
N ARG A 91 6.41 -28.32 18.21
CA ARG A 91 6.29 -29.02 19.49
C ARG A 91 7.27 -28.48 20.54
N THR A 92 8.50 -28.16 20.10
CA THR A 92 9.58 -27.71 20.99
C THR A 92 9.48 -26.21 21.30
N ALA A 93 9.30 -25.39 20.27
CA ALA A 93 9.25 -23.92 20.39
C ALA A 93 7.91 -23.43 20.97
N LYS A 94 6.82 -24.19 20.81
CA LYS A 94 5.45 -23.83 21.23
C LYS A 94 5.08 -22.40 20.79
N PRO A 95 5.10 -22.11 19.50
CA PRO A 95 4.71 -20.83 18.99
C PRO A 95 3.17 -20.63 19.07
N ASP A 96 2.74 -19.37 19.09
CA ASP A 96 1.34 -19.02 19.04
C ASP A 96 0.77 -19.19 17.62
N LEU A 97 1.64 -18.99 16.61
CA LEU A 97 1.28 -19.15 15.19
C LEU A 97 2.47 -19.62 14.34
N VAL A 98 2.15 -20.19 13.18
CA VAL A 98 3.09 -20.47 12.09
C VAL A 98 2.77 -19.55 10.93
N ALA A 99 3.74 -18.75 10.51
CA ALA A 99 3.60 -17.82 9.38
C ALA A 99 4.33 -18.38 8.16
N VAL A 100 3.67 -18.33 7.00
CA VAL A 100 4.20 -18.85 5.74
C VAL A 100 4.52 -17.68 4.80
N GLU A 101 5.79 -17.64 4.30
CA GLU A 101 6.22 -16.71 3.26
C GLU A 101 5.70 -17.17 1.90
N GLY A 102 4.55 -16.65 1.50
CA GLY A 102 3.84 -16.99 0.29
C GLY A 102 2.34 -17.18 0.54
N GLU A 103 1.62 -17.48 -0.51
CA GLU A 103 0.18 -17.75 -0.43
C GLU A 103 -0.09 -19.22 -0.18
N LEU A 104 -1.06 -19.51 0.68
CA LEU A 104 -1.56 -20.86 0.92
C LEU A 104 -2.92 -21.06 0.27
N SER A 105 -3.12 -22.18 -0.39
CA SER A 105 -4.48 -22.63 -0.68
C SER A 105 -5.21 -23.01 0.62
N ALA A 106 -6.54 -22.91 0.61
CA ALA A 106 -7.36 -23.33 1.76
C ALA A 106 -7.07 -24.78 2.22
N GLY A 107 -6.77 -25.66 1.28
CA GLY A 107 -6.41 -27.06 1.57
C GLY A 107 -5.05 -27.19 2.26
N GLN A 108 -4.04 -26.43 1.80
CA GLN A 108 -2.72 -26.42 2.41
C GLN A 108 -2.76 -25.86 3.83
N GLN A 109 -3.41 -24.70 4.03
CA GLN A 109 -3.55 -24.10 5.34
C GLN A 109 -4.17 -25.07 6.33
N ARG A 110 -5.33 -25.64 5.99
CA ARG A 110 -6.01 -26.60 6.86
C ARG A 110 -5.16 -27.83 7.15
N HIS A 111 -4.49 -28.38 6.12
CA HIS A 111 -3.64 -29.56 6.33
C HIS A 111 -2.50 -29.24 7.30
N LEU A 112 -1.89 -28.06 7.19
CA LEU A 112 -0.86 -27.61 8.13
C LEU A 112 -1.43 -27.45 9.54
N GLU A 113 -2.57 -26.76 9.71
CA GLU A 113 -3.22 -26.58 11.02
C GLU A 113 -3.61 -27.92 11.68
N ASP A 114 -4.13 -28.87 10.88
CA ASP A 114 -4.48 -30.20 11.37
C ASP A 114 -3.27 -30.98 11.86
N ARG A 115 -2.10 -30.82 11.21
CA ARG A 115 -0.85 -31.51 11.58
C ARG A 115 -0.13 -30.81 12.70
N LEU A 116 -0.10 -29.50 12.71
CA LEU A 116 0.65 -28.68 13.65
C LEU A 116 -0.12 -28.40 14.94
N LYS A 117 -1.46 -28.45 14.91
CA LYS A 117 -2.36 -28.04 16.01
C LYS A 117 -2.09 -26.61 16.49
N THR A 118 -1.67 -25.75 15.57
CA THR A 118 -1.32 -24.35 15.78
C THR A 118 -1.91 -23.55 14.64
N ARG A 119 -2.31 -22.31 14.88
CA ARG A 119 -2.81 -21.37 13.87
C ARG A 119 -1.75 -21.19 12.76
N VAL A 120 -2.16 -21.27 11.52
CA VAL A 120 -1.31 -21.05 10.36
C VAL A 120 -1.83 -19.85 9.58
N VAL A 121 -0.95 -18.89 9.32
CA VAL A 121 -1.25 -17.69 8.53
C VAL A 121 -0.31 -17.61 7.35
N ASP A 122 -0.78 -17.10 6.22
CA ASP A 122 0.05 -16.81 5.08
C ASP A 122 0.34 -15.30 4.99
N ARG A 123 1.21 -14.92 4.06
CA ARG A 123 1.60 -13.54 3.82
C ARG A 123 0.39 -12.60 3.62
N THR A 124 -0.60 -13.05 2.86
CA THR A 124 -1.83 -12.27 2.59
C THR A 124 -2.61 -11.98 3.86
N ALA A 125 -2.76 -12.97 4.75
CA ALA A 125 -3.43 -12.78 6.04
C ALA A 125 -2.70 -11.75 6.91
N VAL A 126 -1.37 -11.83 6.99
CA VAL A 126 -0.55 -10.88 7.78
C VAL A 126 -0.70 -9.45 7.25
N ILE A 127 -0.66 -9.26 5.92
CA ILE A 127 -0.86 -7.93 5.31
C ILE A 127 -2.26 -7.40 5.62
N LEU A 128 -3.31 -8.23 5.53
CA LEU A 128 -4.68 -7.85 5.86
C LEU A 128 -4.83 -7.46 7.34
N ASP A 129 -4.14 -8.14 8.24
CA ASP A 129 -4.16 -7.80 9.67
C ASP A 129 -3.46 -6.44 9.91
N ILE A 130 -2.33 -6.17 9.26
CA ILE A 130 -1.66 -4.86 9.32
C ILE A 130 -2.58 -3.75 8.79
N PHE A 131 -3.26 -3.98 7.67
CA PHE A 131 -4.19 -3.01 7.13
C PHE A 131 -5.38 -2.74 8.04
N ALA A 132 -5.89 -3.77 8.74
CA ALA A 132 -6.94 -3.59 9.74
C ALA A 132 -6.47 -2.72 10.92
N LEU A 133 -5.20 -2.79 11.28
CA LEU A 133 -4.59 -1.98 12.34
C LEU A 133 -4.44 -0.50 11.94
N HIS A 134 -4.11 -0.23 10.67
CA HIS A 134 -3.81 1.13 10.18
C HIS A 134 -4.97 1.82 9.46
N ALA A 135 -6.10 1.14 9.22
CA ALA A 135 -7.29 1.74 8.62
C ALA A 135 -7.88 2.84 9.53
N GLY A 136 -7.65 4.10 9.20
CA GLY A 136 -8.12 5.27 9.95
C GLY A 136 -9.55 5.67 9.55
N THR A 137 -9.82 5.75 8.26
CA THR A 137 -11.09 6.25 7.72
C THR A 137 -12.17 5.18 7.66
N ALA A 138 -13.43 5.60 7.62
CA ALA A 138 -14.57 4.70 7.44
C ALA A 138 -14.53 3.96 6.09
N GLU A 139 -13.89 4.56 5.09
CA GLU A 139 -13.70 3.97 3.77
C GLU A 139 -12.65 2.86 3.83
N ALA A 140 -11.43 3.16 4.32
CA ALA A 140 -10.37 2.17 4.47
C ALA A 140 -10.82 0.98 5.33
N LYS A 141 -11.50 1.23 6.45
CA LYS A 141 -12.11 0.16 7.28
C LYS A 141 -13.07 -0.71 6.48
N THR A 142 -13.90 -0.10 5.61
CA THR A 142 -14.85 -0.84 4.77
C THR A 142 -14.13 -1.66 3.69
N GLN A 143 -13.06 -1.13 3.11
CA GLN A 143 -12.23 -1.81 2.11
C GLN A 143 -11.50 -3.00 2.73
N VAL A 144 -10.85 -2.80 3.87
CA VAL A 144 -10.16 -3.88 4.59
C VAL A 144 -11.13 -4.98 5.01
N GLU A 145 -12.31 -4.61 5.55
CA GLU A 145 -13.34 -5.59 5.92
C GLU A 145 -13.78 -6.41 4.68
N LEU A 146 -13.97 -5.75 3.55
CA LEU A 146 -14.32 -6.44 2.30
C LEU A 146 -13.22 -7.42 1.88
N ALA A 147 -11.97 -7.00 1.86
CA ALA A 147 -10.83 -7.85 1.50
C ALA A 147 -10.66 -9.05 2.45
N GLN A 148 -10.83 -8.86 3.75
CA GLN A 148 -10.81 -9.94 4.73
C GLN A 148 -11.95 -10.95 4.51
N LEU A 149 -13.15 -10.46 4.17
CA LEU A 149 -14.28 -11.32 3.86
C LEU A 149 -14.06 -12.11 2.56
N GLU A 150 -13.49 -11.50 1.53
CA GLU A 150 -13.16 -12.15 0.25
C GLU A 150 -12.09 -13.22 0.45
N TYR A 151 -11.04 -12.91 1.19
CA TYR A 151 -10.01 -13.85 1.58
C TYR A 151 -10.57 -15.06 2.35
N SER A 152 -11.43 -14.81 3.34
CA SER A 152 -12.08 -15.86 4.14
C SER A 152 -13.07 -16.68 3.32
N TYR A 153 -13.82 -16.02 2.42
CA TYR A 153 -14.79 -16.68 1.55
C TYR A 153 -14.12 -17.65 0.58
N ALA A 154 -13.03 -17.25 -0.05
CA ALA A 154 -12.26 -18.12 -0.96
C ALA A 154 -11.73 -19.38 -0.22
N ARG A 155 -11.38 -19.25 1.06
CA ARG A 155 -10.92 -20.37 1.90
C ARG A 155 -12.06 -21.33 2.29
N GLN A 156 -13.25 -20.82 2.53
CA GLN A 156 -14.43 -21.66 2.76
C GLN A 156 -14.86 -22.41 1.49
N GLU A 157 -14.66 -21.84 0.31
CA GLU A 157 -14.97 -22.48 -0.97
C GLU A 157 -14.07 -23.71 -1.25
N GLY A 158 -12.80 -23.61 -0.94
CA GLY A 158 -11.87 -24.74 -1.01
C GLY A 158 -12.23 -25.91 -0.06
N LEU A 159 -12.84 -25.60 1.07
CA LEU A 159 -13.38 -26.58 2.02
C LEU A 159 -14.50 -27.43 1.41
N TRP A 160 -15.41 -26.81 0.66
CA TRP A 160 -16.56 -27.45 0.03
C TRP A 160 -16.14 -28.46 -1.05
N GLN A 161 -15.28 -28.07 -1.97
CA GLN A 161 -14.81 -28.96 -3.05
C GLN A 161 -14.11 -30.22 -2.52
N HIS A 162 -13.52 -30.15 -1.34
CA HIS A 162 -12.88 -31.29 -0.71
C HIS A 162 -13.91 -32.21 -0.01
N LEU A 163 -14.93 -31.65 0.62
CA LEU A 163 -16.03 -32.41 1.24
C LEU A 163 -16.89 -33.12 0.18
N GLU A 164 -17.17 -32.49 -0.96
CA GLU A 164 -17.87 -33.14 -2.08
C GLU A 164 -17.11 -34.35 -2.64
N ARG A 165 -15.77 -34.27 -2.71
CA ARG A 165 -14.93 -35.38 -3.15
C ARG A 165 -14.86 -36.55 -2.17
N LEU A 166 -15.02 -36.28 -0.88
CA LEU A 166 -15.02 -37.31 0.17
C LEU A 166 -16.40 -37.89 0.42
N GLY A 167 -17.46 -37.18 0.06
CA GLY A 167 -18.86 -37.58 0.24
C GLY A 167 -19.46 -38.31 -0.95
N GLY A 168 -18.68 -39.05 -1.76
CA GLY A 168 -19.06 -39.72 -3.01
C GLY A 168 -20.27 -40.68 -2.92
N GLY A 169 -21.47 -40.17 -2.69
CA GLY A 169 -22.74 -40.88 -2.79
C GLY A 169 -23.87 -39.93 -3.17
N VAL A 170 -24.58 -40.28 -4.27
CA VAL A 170 -25.78 -39.56 -4.69
C VAL A 170 -26.83 -39.64 -3.59
N GLY A 171 -27.10 -38.54 -2.87
CA GLY A 171 -28.27 -38.41 -1.99
C GLY A 171 -28.01 -38.21 -0.50
N THR A 172 -26.76 -38.13 -0.02
CA THR A 172 -26.49 -37.86 1.41
C THR A 172 -26.08 -36.43 1.62
N ARG A 173 -27.06 -35.50 1.76
CA ARG A 173 -26.84 -34.19 2.35
C ARG A 173 -26.63 -34.39 3.86
N GLY A 174 -25.39 -34.22 4.33
CA GLY A 174 -25.08 -34.24 5.77
C GLY A 174 -25.64 -33.00 6.46
N PRO A 175 -25.93 -33.05 7.78
CA PRO A 175 -26.52 -31.94 8.55
C PRO A 175 -25.62 -30.67 8.59
N GLY A 176 -24.37 -30.74 8.20
CA GLY A 176 -23.46 -29.59 8.09
C GLY A 176 -23.57 -28.78 6.79
N GLU A 177 -24.13 -29.36 5.70
CA GLU A 177 -24.28 -28.68 4.41
C GLU A 177 -25.20 -27.45 4.45
N PRO A 178 -26.40 -27.49 5.11
CA PRO A 178 -27.26 -26.33 5.21
C PRO A 178 -26.66 -25.19 6.01
N GLN A 179 -25.80 -25.47 6.96
CA GLN A 179 -25.17 -24.44 7.82
C GLN A 179 -24.08 -23.72 7.05
N LEU A 180 -23.21 -24.43 6.34
CA LEU A 180 -22.17 -23.86 5.46
C LEU A 180 -22.77 -23.02 4.34
N GLU A 181 -23.85 -23.48 3.71
CA GLU A 181 -24.53 -22.72 2.65
C GLU A 181 -25.19 -21.45 3.20
N SER A 182 -25.74 -21.53 4.42
CA SER A 182 -26.26 -20.37 5.15
C SER A 182 -25.18 -19.35 5.44
N ASP A 183 -24.02 -19.78 5.94
CA ASP A 183 -22.88 -18.94 6.27
C ASP A 183 -22.33 -18.25 5.02
N ARG A 184 -22.17 -18.98 3.92
CA ARG A 184 -21.76 -18.41 2.63
C ARG A 184 -22.74 -17.37 2.11
N ARG A 185 -24.03 -17.58 2.28
CA ARG A 185 -25.06 -16.61 1.91
C ARG A 185 -24.94 -15.34 2.73
N ILE A 186 -24.69 -15.45 4.03
CA ILE A 186 -24.48 -14.31 4.92
C ILE A 186 -23.24 -13.52 4.50
N LEU A 187 -22.11 -14.20 4.23
CA LEU A 187 -20.88 -13.55 3.76
C LEU A 187 -21.09 -12.83 2.43
N ARG A 188 -21.74 -13.48 1.44
CA ARG A 188 -22.05 -12.81 0.15
C ARG A 188 -22.95 -11.58 0.33
N GLN A 189 -23.94 -11.65 1.21
CA GLN A 189 -24.79 -10.50 1.50
C GLN A 189 -24.00 -9.35 2.14
N ARG A 190 -23.09 -9.67 3.08
CA ARG A 190 -22.22 -8.68 3.72
C ARG A 190 -21.29 -8.03 2.72
N MET A 191 -20.57 -8.82 1.93
CA MET A 191 -19.70 -8.34 0.84
C MET A 191 -20.48 -7.45 -0.15
N GLY A 192 -21.70 -7.87 -0.53
CA GLY A 192 -22.58 -7.08 -1.39
C GLY A 192 -22.99 -5.75 -0.77
N ALA A 193 -23.21 -5.69 0.54
CA ALA A 193 -23.51 -4.44 1.25
C ALA A 193 -22.30 -3.51 1.32
N LEU A 194 -21.10 -4.05 1.62
CA LEU A 194 -19.85 -3.28 1.66
C LEU A 194 -19.48 -2.73 0.29
N ARG A 195 -19.61 -3.54 -0.78
CA ARG A 195 -19.39 -3.06 -2.16
C ARG A 195 -20.36 -1.94 -2.58
N ARG A 196 -21.61 -1.97 -2.10
CA ARG A 196 -22.55 -0.84 -2.34
C ARG A 196 -22.08 0.41 -1.61
N LYS A 197 -21.71 0.30 -0.33
CA LYS A 197 -21.21 1.42 0.46
C LYS A 197 -19.98 2.05 -0.17
N LEU A 198 -19.02 1.26 -0.65
CA LEU A 198 -17.83 1.75 -1.35
C LEU A 198 -18.19 2.48 -2.66
N ARG A 199 -19.16 1.98 -3.44
CA ARG A 199 -19.63 2.69 -4.65
C ARG A 199 -20.26 4.04 -4.34
N ASP A 200 -20.98 4.15 -3.23
CA ASP A 200 -21.59 5.43 -2.84
C ASP A 200 -20.52 6.45 -2.39
N VAL A 201 -19.47 5.99 -1.71
CA VAL A 201 -18.31 6.82 -1.36
C VAL A 201 -17.55 7.24 -2.62
N ALA A 202 -17.33 6.33 -3.58
CA ALA A 202 -16.65 6.63 -4.84
C ALA A 202 -17.36 7.73 -5.62
N ARG A 203 -18.70 7.69 -5.73
CA ARG A 203 -19.49 8.76 -6.36
C ARG A 203 -19.30 10.14 -5.71
N SER A 204 -19.22 10.17 -4.37
CA SER A 204 -18.98 11.43 -3.66
C SER A 204 -17.58 11.97 -3.92
N ARG A 205 -16.59 11.08 -4.07
CA ARG A 205 -15.22 11.44 -4.47
C ARG A 205 -15.16 11.97 -5.89
N ASP A 206 -15.86 11.37 -6.85
CA ASP A 206 -15.86 11.81 -8.24
C ASP A 206 -16.28 13.28 -8.34
N VAL A 207 -17.30 13.70 -7.59
CA VAL A 207 -17.73 15.11 -7.54
C VAL A 207 -16.63 16.02 -6.96
N MET A 208 -15.91 15.59 -5.93
CA MET A 208 -14.80 16.36 -5.37
C MET A 208 -13.59 16.36 -6.30
N ARG A 209 -13.35 15.25 -6.99
CA ARG A 209 -12.30 15.09 -7.99
C ARG A 209 -12.50 16.05 -9.15
N GLU A 210 -13.70 16.12 -9.71
CA GLU A 210 -14.04 17.08 -10.78
C GLU A 210 -13.76 18.53 -10.37
N ARG A 211 -14.07 18.90 -9.13
CA ARG A 211 -13.75 20.24 -8.60
C ARG A 211 -12.23 20.48 -8.48
N ARG A 212 -11.47 19.46 -8.07
CA ARG A 212 -9.99 19.54 -7.99
C ARG A 212 -9.35 19.60 -9.40
N LEU A 213 -9.93 18.86 -10.36
CA LEU A 213 -9.50 18.90 -11.75
C LEU A 213 -9.78 20.29 -12.37
N ALA A 214 -10.96 20.86 -12.09
CA ALA A 214 -11.33 22.20 -12.56
C ALA A 214 -10.44 23.32 -11.95
N ALA A 215 -9.83 23.09 -10.80
CA ALA A 215 -8.90 24.04 -10.19
C ALA A 215 -7.48 24.00 -10.81
N ASP A 216 -7.22 23.08 -11.71
CA ASP A 216 -6.01 22.87 -12.50
C ASP A 216 -4.69 22.99 -11.69
N LEU A 217 -4.70 22.42 -10.49
CA LEU A 217 -3.53 22.36 -9.62
C LEU A 217 -2.60 21.22 -10.05
N THR A 218 -1.29 21.47 -10.02
CA THR A 218 -0.32 20.41 -10.25
C THR A 218 -0.41 19.37 -9.13
N ARG A 219 -0.69 18.11 -9.50
CA ARG A 219 -0.81 16.98 -8.58
C ARG A 219 0.41 16.08 -8.70
N VAL A 220 1.01 15.76 -7.58
CA VAL A 220 2.18 14.89 -7.48
C VAL A 220 1.86 13.79 -6.46
N ALA A 221 1.96 12.53 -6.84
CA ALA A 221 1.80 11.42 -5.92
C ALA A 221 3.17 10.88 -5.50
N ILE A 222 3.29 10.56 -4.22
CA ILE A 222 4.49 9.91 -3.67
C ILE A 222 4.24 8.40 -3.70
N ALA A 223 5.04 7.70 -4.48
CA ALA A 223 5.01 6.25 -4.60
C ALA A 223 6.37 5.67 -4.18
N GLY A 224 6.39 4.43 -3.74
CA GLY A 224 7.63 3.77 -3.34
C GLY A 224 7.37 2.60 -2.41
N TYR A 225 8.41 1.82 -2.18
CA TYR A 225 8.33 0.64 -1.34
C TYR A 225 7.96 1.00 0.11
N THR A 226 7.41 0.03 0.87
CA THR A 226 7.18 0.21 2.31
C THR A 226 8.47 0.59 3.01
N ASN A 227 8.39 1.45 4.02
CA ASN A 227 9.54 1.95 4.79
C ASN A 227 10.61 2.73 3.99
N ALA A 228 10.35 3.17 2.74
CA ALA A 228 11.26 4.06 2.01
C ALA A 228 11.25 5.51 2.55
N GLY A 229 10.36 5.83 3.49
CA GLY A 229 10.24 7.15 4.11
C GLY A 229 9.35 8.13 3.34
N LYS A 230 8.30 7.64 2.66
CA LYS A 230 7.34 8.46 1.90
C LYS A 230 6.63 9.50 2.77
N SER A 231 6.03 9.08 3.86
CA SER A 231 5.30 9.95 4.80
C SER A 231 6.24 10.93 5.49
N SER A 232 7.45 10.50 5.86
CA SER A 232 8.50 11.37 6.39
C SER A 232 8.92 12.43 5.38
N LEU A 233 9.07 12.05 4.10
CA LEU A 233 9.42 12.97 3.02
C LEU A 233 8.31 14.00 2.79
N MET A 234 7.05 13.56 2.77
CA MET A 234 5.90 14.46 2.66
C MET A 234 5.86 15.47 3.82
N ASN A 235 6.06 15.00 5.06
CA ASN A 235 6.12 15.89 6.23
C ASN A 235 7.24 16.94 6.10
N ALA A 236 8.43 16.51 5.69
CA ALA A 236 9.58 17.39 5.51
C ALA A 236 9.37 18.43 4.38
N LEU A 237 8.70 18.03 3.29
CA LEU A 237 8.37 18.93 2.19
C LEU A 237 7.26 19.93 2.55
N THR A 238 6.28 19.53 3.34
CA THR A 238 5.10 20.36 3.65
C THR A 238 5.20 21.10 4.97
N GLY A 239 6.23 20.84 5.78
CA GLY A 239 6.41 21.43 7.12
C GLY A 239 5.39 20.91 8.15
N ALA A 240 4.73 19.80 7.89
CA ALA A 240 3.75 19.21 8.79
C ALA A 240 4.45 18.23 9.74
N GLY A 241 4.26 18.41 11.03
CA GLY A 241 4.81 17.54 12.07
C GLY A 241 3.85 16.41 12.44
N VAL A 242 3.56 15.49 11.51
CA VAL A 242 2.82 14.28 11.85
C VAL A 242 3.82 13.23 12.31
N ASP A 243 3.51 12.57 13.42
CA ASP A 243 4.31 11.44 13.90
C ASP A 243 4.37 10.36 12.82
N VAL A 244 5.56 9.87 12.58
CA VAL A 244 5.85 8.80 11.62
C VAL A 244 6.47 7.66 12.41
N ASP A 245 5.85 6.49 12.37
CA ASP A 245 6.36 5.26 12.96
C ASP A 245 7.19 4.47 11.95
N ASP A 246 8.21 3.77 12.45
CA ASP A 246 9.03 2.86 11.64
C ASP A 246 8.32 1.50 11.51
N ALA A 247 7.15 1.53 10.83
CA ALA A 247 6.30 0.38 10.61
C ALA A 247 5.93 0.23 9.13
N LEU A 248 5.78 -1.02 8.67
CA LEU A 248 5.32 -1.28 7.31
C LEU A 248 3.84 -0.89 7.17
N PHE A 249 3.47 -0.27 6.04
CA PHE A 249 2.11 0.18 5.76
C PHE A 249 1.53 1.17 6.79
N GLU A 250 2.36 2.06 7.31
CA GLU A 250 1.91 3.12 8.21
C GLU A 250 0.80 3.98 7.59
N THR A 251 0.93 4.31 6.31
CA THR A 251 -0.07 5.07 5.56
C THR A 251 -0.93 4.12 4.73
N LEU A 252 -2.20 3.97 5.10
CA LEU A 252 -3.21 3.25 4.33
C LEU A 252 -4.18 4.21 3.64
N ASP A 253 -4.53 5.31 4.31
CA ASP A 253 -5.38 6.36 3.78
C ASP A 253 -4.52 7.40 3.05
N ALA A 254 -4.85 7.69 1.78
CA ALA A 254 -4.15 8.73 1.03
C ALA A 254 -4.33 10.10 1.72
N THR A 255 -3.22 10.75 2.01
CA THR A 255 -3.20 12.10 2.59
C THR A 255 -2.70 13.08 1.55
N THR A 256 -3.50 14.12 1.24
CA THR A 256 -3.12 15.16 0.28
C THR A 256 -2.81 16.47 1.01
N ARG A 257 -1.68 17.09 0.67
CA ARG A 257 -1.23 18.37 1.22
C ARG A 257 -0.77 19.30 0.11
N ALA A 258 -0.85 20.60 0.37
CA ALA A 258 -0.38 21.61 -0.56
C ALA A 258 1.01 22.14 -0.17
N ILE A 259 1.84 22.35 -1.19
CA ILE A 259 3.07 23.14 -1.11
C ILE A 259 2.82 24.41 -1.90
N ASP A 260 2.95 25.56 -1.26
CA ASP A 260 2.89 26.86 -1.90
C ASP A 260 4.31 27.42 -1.98
N GLU A 261 4.92 27.40 -3.16
CA GLU A 261 6.30 27.85 -3.34
C GLU A 261 6.49 28.52 -4.70
N ALA A 262 7.24 29.61 -4.70
CA ALA A 262 7.57 30.39 -5.91
C ALA A 262 6.35 30.73 -6.79
N GLY A 263 5.20 31.01 -6.15
CA GLY A 263 3.96 31.40 -6.84
C GLY A 263 3.18 30.23 -7.48
N VAL A 264 3.61 28.99 -7.31
CA VAL A 264 2.84 27.82 -7.75
C VAL A 264 2.34 27.03 -6.54
N ARG A 265 1.17 26.42 -6.70
CA ARG A 265 0.57 25.52 -5.72
C ARG A 265 0.61 24.08 -6.25
N ILE A 266 1.24 23.21 -5.49
CA ILE A 266 1.41 21.80 -5.82
C ILE A 266 0.67 20.98 -4.76
N LEU A 267 -0.19 20.07 -5.19
CA LEU A 267 -0.82 19.08 -4.32
C LEU A 267 0.06 17.84 -4.30
N LEU A 268 0.52 17.49 -3.11
CA LEU A 268 1.33 16.31 -2.85
C LEU A 268 0.48 15.29 -2.11
N SER A 269 0.31 14.09 -2.69
CA SER A 269 -0.46 12.99 -2.10
C SER A 269 0.46 11.86 -1.69
N ASP A 270 0.44 11.48 -0.40
CA ASP A 270 1.08 10.26 0.09
C ASP A 270 0.18 9.06 -0.20
N THR A 271 0.78 7.95 -0.59
CA THR A 271 0.07 6.73 -0.97
C THR A 271 0.49 5.54 -0.14
N VAL A 272 -0.26 4.46 -0.23
CA VAL A 272 0.09 3.18 0.40
C VAL A 272 1.47 2.74 -0.08
N GLY A 273 2.29 2.24 0.84
CA GLY A 273 3.58 1.64 0.49
C GLY A 273 3.39 0.37 -0.33
N PHE A 274 4.14 0.25 -1.41
CA PHE A 274 4.17 -0.98 -2.19
C PHE A 274 5.04 -2.03 -1.52
N ILE A 275 4.73 -3.29 -1.79
CA ILE A 275 5.46 -4.45 -1.32
C ILE A 275 5.47 -5.52 -2.43
N ARG A 276 6.47 -6.39 -2.43
CA ARG A 276 6.50 -7.52 -3.37
C ARG A 276 5.28 -8.41 -3.17
N HIS A 277 4.76 -8.95 -4.27
CA HIS A 277 3.62 -9.87 -4.25
C HIS A 277 2.42 -9.32 -3.46
N LEU A 278 2.08 -8.04 -3.71
CA LEU A 278 0.83 -7.49 -3.19
C LEU A 278 -0.34 -8.30 -3.77
N PRO A 279 -1.19 -8.94 -2.94
CA PRO A 279 -2.29 -9.74 -3.45
C PRO A 279 -3.23 -8.92 -4.33
N HIS A 280 -3.60 -9.41 -5.53
CA HIS A 280 -4.49 -8.71 -6.46
C HIS A 280 -5.81 -8.27 -5.81
N GLN A 281 -6.35 -9.08 -4.89
CA GLN A 281 -7.55 -8.75 -4.13
C GLN A 281 -7.39 -7.46 -3.30
N LEU A 282 -6.17 -7.18 -2.84
CA LEU A 282 -5.84 -5.95 -2.12
C LEU A 282 -5.70 -4.77 -3.07
N VAL A 283 -5.09 -4.95 -4.24
CA VAL A 283 -4.99 -3.91 -5.28
C VAL A 283 -6.38 -3.42 -5.68
N GLU A 284 -7.32 -4.35 -5.95
CA GLU A 284 -8.72 -4.02 -6.25
C GLU A 284 -9.43 -3.31 -5.08
N SER A 285 -9.20 -3.77 -3.85
CA SER A 285 -9.82 -3.20 -2.66
C SER A 285 -9.30 -1.78 -2.37
N PHE A 286 -8.06 -1.48 -2.72
CA PHE A 286 -7.42 -0.16 -2.55
C PHE A 286 -7.42 0.70 -3.81
N ALA A 287 -8.18 0.33 -4.83
CA ALA A 287 -8.29 1.09 -6.08
C ALA A 287 -8.51 2.59 -5.84
N SER A 288 -9.27 2.95 -4.80
CA SER A 288 -9.55 4.35 -4.46
C SER A 288 -8.33 5.14 -3.95
N THR A 289 -7.41 4.50 -3.25
CA THR A 289 -6.15 5.11 -2.82
C THR A 289 -5.16 5.19 -3.98
N LEU A 290 -5.22 4.22 -4.88
CA LEU A 290 -4.45 4.16 -6.11
C LEU A 290 -4.99 5.11 -7.19
N ASP A 291 -6.25 5.58 -7.11
CA ASP A 291 -6.80 6.62 -7.98
C ASP A 291 -6.04 7.95 -7.83
N GLU A 292 -5.55 8.30 -6.63
CA GLU A 292 -4.71 9.49 -6.44
C GLU A 292 -3.38 9.38 -7.21
N VAL A 293 -2.85 8.16 -7.38
CA VAL A 293 -1.66 7.89 -8.22
C VAL A 293 -2.00 8.08 -9.70
N ARG A 294 -3.13 7.52 -10.17
CA ARG A 294 -3.58 7.64 -11.55
C ARG A 294 -3.86 9.08 -11.97
N ASP A 295 -4.39 9.87 -11.03
CA ASP A 295 -4.75 11.27 -11.25
C ASP A 295 -3.58 12.23 -11.14
N ALA A 296 -2.42 11.75 -10.71
CA ALA A 296 -1.24 12.56 -10.60
C ALA A 296 -0.72 13.01 -11.97
N HIS A 297 -0.06 14.15 -12.00
CA HIS A 297 0.66 14.63 -13.18
C HIS A 297 2.11 14.17 -13.18
N MET A 298 2.64 13.80 -12.02
CA MET A 298 3.99 13.26 -11.83
C MET A 298 4.02 12.35 -10.59
N LEU A 299 4.90 11.37 -10.62
CA LEU A 299 5.20 10.49 -9.50
C LEU A 299 6.57 10.84 -8.89
N LEU A 300 6.61 10.95 -7.55
CA LEU A 300 7.85 10.88 -6.80
C LEU A 300 8.08 9.42 -6.41
N LEU A 301 9.03 8.77 -7.05
CA LEU A 301 9.42 7.40 -6.70
C LEU A 301 10.46 7.47 -5.59
N VAL A 302 10.05 7.16 -4.36
CA VAL A 302 10.92 7.20 -3.18
C VAL A 302 11.53 5.81 -2.96
N ALA A 303 12.86 5.77 -2.92
CA ALA A 303 13.64 4.58 -2.63
C ALA A 303 14.58 4.83 -1.46
N ASP A 304 14.86 3.80 -0.67
CA ASP A 304 15.81 3.85 0.44
C ASP A 304 17.24 3.73 -0.10
N ALA A 305 18.00 4.81 0.00
CA ALA A 305 19.38 4.85 -0.47
C ALA A 305 20.35 4.02 0.38
N ALA A 306 19.96 3.64 1.61
CA ALA A 306 20.80 2.84 2.50
C ALA A 306 20.77 1.34 2.17
N GLU A 307 19.91 0.92 1.25
CA GLU A 307 19.86 -0.45 0.78
C GLU A 307 20.99 -0.76 -0.19
N ASP A 308 21.38 -2.03 -0.27
CA ASP A 308 22.28 -2.48 -1.32
C ASP A 308 21.64 -2.31 -2.71
N GLU A 309 22.47 -2.15 -3.75
CA GLU A 309 22.00 -1.85 -5.11
C GLU A 309 21.04 -2.91 -5.65
N ALA A 310 21.26 -4.19 -5.33
CA ALA A 310 20.41 -5.28 -5.81
C ALA A 310 18.99 -5.19 -5.22
N ARG A 311 18.88 -4.89 -3.93
CA ARG A 311 17.59 -4.65 -3.26
C ARG A 311 16.89 -3.42 -3.78
N LEU A 312 17.63 -2.32 -3.92
CA LEU A 312 17.10 -1.06 -4.45
C LEU A 312 16.48 -1.27 -5.84
N VAL A 313 17.20 -1.92 -6.76
CA VAL A 313 16.69 -2.22 -8.11
C VAL A 313 15.50 -3.18 -8.07
N ALA A 314 15.55 -4.22 -7.23
CA ALA A 314 14.46 -5.19 -7.12
C ALA A 314 13.18 -4.56 -6.56
N ARG A 315 13.30 -3.68 -5.56
CA ARG A 315 12.16 -2.94 -4.98
C ARG A 315 11.61 -1.89 -5.94
N ALA A 316 12.48 -1.18 -6.65
CA ALA A 316 12.05 -0.26 -7.69
C ALA A 316 11.22 -0.96 -8.78
N ARG A 317 11.66 -2.14 -9.25
CA ARG A 317 10.89 -2.95 -10.19
C ARG A 317 9.54 -3.38 -9.64
N ALA A 318 9.48 -3.85 -8.39
CA ALA A 318 8.21 -4.23 -7.77
C ALA A 318 7.22 -3.05 -7.71
N VAL A 319 7.70 -1.83 -7.50
CA VAL A 319 6.88 -0.62 -7.56
C VAL A 319 6.41 -0.36 -9.00
N GLU A 320 7.31 -0.49 -9.98
CA GLU A 320 6.99 -0.30 -11.41
C GLU A 320 5.93 -1.27 -11.89
N ASP A 321 6.06 -2.57 -11.54
CA ASP A 321 5.08 -3.60 -11.90
C ASP A 321 3.67 -3.24 -11.41
N VAL A 322 3.54 -2.76 -10.18
CA VAL A 322 2.24 -2.32 -9.63
C VAL A 322 1.75 -1.05 -10.32
N LEU A 323 2.64 -0.08 -10.62
CA LEU A 323 2.26 1.14 -11.36
C LEU A 323 1.75 0.84 -12.76
N GLU A 324 2.32 -0.16 -13.44
CA GLU A 324 1.83 -0.65 -14.73
C GLU A 324 0.46 -1.32 -14.59
N GLU A 325 0.29 -2.19 -13.59
CA GLU A 325 -0.98 -2.88 -13.32
C GLU A 325 -2.13 -1.90 -13.07
N ILE A 326 -1.87 -0.80 -12.35
CA ILE A 326 -2.87 0.23 -12.09
C ILE A 326 -3.03 1.24 -13.22
N GLY A 327 -2.27 1.13 -14.33
CA GLY A 327 -2.35 2.06 -15.47
C GLY A 327 -1.68 3.41 -15.25
N ALA A 328 -0.71 3.49 -14.34
CA ALA A 328 0.11 4.68 -14.06
C ALA A 328 1.52 4.59 -14.63
N GLY A 329 1.80 3.59 -15.47
CA GLY A 329 3.12 3.30 -16.04
C GLY A 329 3.70 4.42 -16.92
N GLU A 330 2.87 5.23 -17.56
CA GLU A 330 3.29 6.31 -18.48
C GLU A 330 3.47 7.68 -17.80
N LEU A 331 3.17 7.79 -16.50
CA LEU A 331 3.30 9.07 -15.81
C LEU A 331 4.77 9.51 -15.69
N PRO A 332 5.06 10.82 -15.85
CA PRO A 332 6.39 11.36 -15.56
C PRO A 332 6.84 11.01 -14.14
N ARG A 333 8.11 10.64 -13.97
CA ARG A 333 8.64 10.15 -12.69
C ARG A 333 9.89 10.93 -12.29
N LEU A 334 10.03 11.18 -11.01
CA LEU A 334 11.26 11.67 -10.39
C LEU A 334 11.69 10.70 -9.30
N LEU A 335 12.84 10.07 -9.48
CA LEU A 335 13.43 9.19 -8.46
C LEU A 335 14.02 10.02 -7.33
N VAL A 336 13.64 9.70 -6.10
CA VAL A 336 14.17 10.30 -4.87
C VAL A 336 14.85 9.20 -4.06
N LEU A 337 16.15 9.28 -3.93
CA LEU A 337 16.97 8.43 -3.09
C LEU A 337 16.99 9.03 -1.68
N ASN A 338 16.11 8.53 -0.81
CA ASN A 338 15.94 9.02 0.55
C ASN A 338 16.91 8.32 1.51
N LYS A 339 17.06 8.85 2.72
CA LYS A 339 17.94 8.36 3.80
C LYS A 339 19.44 8.45 3.47
N VAL A 340 19.84 9.41 2.63
CA VAL A 340 21.26 9.58 2.27
C VAL A 340 22.15 9.97 3.47
N ASP A 341 21.56 10.40 4.56
CA ASP A 341 22.24 10.68 5.83
C ASP A 341 22.85 9.42 6.48
N LEU A 342 22.44 8.23 6.05
CA LEU A 342 23.00 6.95 6.49
C LEU A 342 24.21 6.50 5.65
N LEU A 343 24.53 7.22 4.56
CA LEU A 343 25.57 6.86 3.61
C LEU A 343 26.85 7.68 3.84
N ASP A 344 27.97 7.08 3.56
CA ASP A 344 29.25 7.77 3.41
C ASP A 344 29.35 8.48 2.03
N ASP A 345 30.37 9.32 1.86
CA ASP A 345 30.56 10.12 0.63
C ASP A 345 30.81 9.23 -0.60
N ALA A 346 31.48 8.10 -0.46
CA ALA A 346 31.79 7.18 -1.55
C ALA A 346 30.50 6.49 -2.06
N ALA A 347 29.63 6.03 -1.17
CA ALA A 347 28.33 5.45 -1.52
C ALA A 347 27.41 6.48 -2.18
N ARG A 348 27.41 7.73 -1.67
CA ARG A 348 26.61 8.83 -2.30
C ARG A 348 27.11 9.15 -3.70
N GLU A 349 28.41 9.13 -3.94
CA GLU A 349 28.98 9.37 -5.28
C GLU A 349 28.66 8.20 -6.22
N ALA A 350 28.74 6.97 -5.77
CA ALA A 350 28.35 5.79 -6.52
C ALA A 350 26.88 5.87 -6.98
N LEU A 351 25.98 6.26 -6.08
CA LEU A 351 24.57 6.44 -6.39
C LEU A 351 24.33 7.59 -7.38
N ARG A 352 25.06 8.71 -7.28
CA ARG A 352 24.98 9.80 -8.26
C ARG A 352 25.39 9.37 -9.66
N ASN A 353 26.46 8.58 -9.75
CA ASN A 353 26.92 8.05 -11.03
C ASN A 353 25.95 7.03 -11.62
N ARG A 354 25.28 6.26 -10.78
CA ARG A 354 24.32 5.23 -11.20
C ARG A 354 22.95 5.78 -11.57
N PHE A 355 22.49 6.80 -10.84
CA PHE A 355 21.19 7.45 -11.00
C PHE A 355 21.35 8.97 -11.15
N PRO A 356 21.89 9.47 -12.27
CA PRO A 356 22.27 10.88 -12.43
C PRO A 356 21.07 11.84 -12.33
N ASP A 357 19.87 11.39 -12.72
CA ASP A 357 18.66 12.20 -12.69
C ASP A 357 17.92 12.14 -11.35
N ALA A 358 18.34 11.26 -10.44
CA ALA A 358 17.71 11.12 -9.13
C ALA A 358 18.07 12.27 -8.18
N VAL A 359 17.15 12.61 -7.30
CA VAL A 359 17.42 13.54 -6.21
C VAL A 359 17.86 12.73 -4.98
N GLN A 360 19.05 13.04 -4.47
CA GLN A 360 19.49 12.51 -3.19
C GLN A 360 18.95 13.40 -2.07
N ALA A 361 18.19 12.80 -1.12
CA ALA A 361 17.56 13.53 -0.06
C ALA A 361 17.59 12.77 1.27
N SER A 362 17.43 13.51 2.35
CA SER A 362 17.13 12.97 3.67
C SER A 362 15.93 13.70 4.26
N ALA A 363 14.83 12.98 4.42
CA ALA A 363 13.66 13.52 5.11
C ALA A 363 13.95 13.87 6.58
N ARG A 364 14.94 13.19 7.19
CA ARG A 364 15.34 13.39 8.58
C ARG A 364 16.16 14.65 8.79
N THR A 365 17.15 14.89 7.95
CA THR A 365 18.08 16.03 8.10
C THR A 365 17.68 17.26 7.31
N GLY A 366 16.81 17.11 6.31
CA GLY A 366 16.44 18.17 5.38
C GLY A 366 17.40 18.30 4.18
N GLU A 367 18.45 17.49 4.12
CA GLU A 367 19.40 17.49 3.01
C GLU A 367 18.69 17.18 1.68
N GLY A 368 19.01 17.88 0.60
CA GLY A 368 18.45 17.67 -0.74
C GLY A 368 17.00 18.15 -0.94
N LEU A 369 16.27 18.52 0.12
CA LEU A 369 14.87 18.94 -0.01
C LEU A 369 14.71 20.25 -0.81
N ALA A 370 15.68 21.14 -0.77
CA ALA A 370 15.66 22.37 -1.57
C ALA A 370 15.74 22.07 -3.07
N ASP A 371 16.61 21.13 -3.49
CA ASP A 371 16.70 20.67 -4.90
C ASP A 371 15.39 19.99 -5.30
N LEU A 372 14.86 19.11 -4.47
CA LEU A 372 13.59 18.43 -4.73
C LEU A 372 12.45 19.43 -4.94
N ARG A 373 12.30 20.43 -4.04
CA ARG A 373 11.32 21.51 -4.20
C ARG A 373 11.51 22.30 -5.47
N GLY A 374 12.75 22.64 -5.80
CA GLY A 374 13.09 23.33 -7.04
C GLY A 374 12.64 22.58 -8.29
N ARG A 375 12.85 21.25 -8.32
CA ARG A 375 12.41 20.40 -9.43
C ARG A 375 10.88 20.28 -9.50
N LEU A 376 10.19 20.18 -8.37
CA LEU A 376 8.73 20.18 -8.31
C LEU A 376 8.14 21.49 -8.83
N VAL A 377 8.71 22.63 -8.42
CA VAL A 377 8.32 23.96 -8.91
C VAL A 377 8.58 24.10 -10.40
N ALA A 378 9.74 23.64 -10.89
CA ALA A 378 10.08 23.67 -12.33
C ALA A 378 9.07 22.84 -13.13
N PHE A 379 8.72 21.63 -12.67
CA PHE A 379 7.70 20.81 -13.31
C PHE A 379 6.33 21.48 -13.31
N ALA A 380 5.90 22.06 -12.18
CA ALA A 380 4.61 22.75 -12.10
C ALA A 380 4.56 23.97 -13.03
N ARG A 381 5.64 24.73 -13.14
CA ARG A 381 5.75 25.88 -14.07
C ARG A 381 5.75 25.45 -15.52
N ALA A 382 6.40 24.35 -15.86
CA ALA A 382 6.44 23.83 -17.23
C ALA A 382 5.06 23.41 -17.77
N ARG A 383 4.08 23.21 -16.88
CA ARG A 383 2.69 22.92 -17.23
C ARG A 383 1.84 24.16 -17.48
N LEU A 384 2.35 25.34 -17.12
CA LEU A 384 1.65 26.59 -17.33
C LEU A 384 1.93 27.12 -18.74
N GLU A 385 0.90 27.54 -19.44
CA GLU A 385 1.03 28.18 -20.75
C GLU A 385 1.18 29.69 -20.60
N ARG A 386 2.07 30.26 -21.40
CA ARG A 386 2.21 31.71 -21.48
C ARG A 386 1.14 32.27 -22.38
N VAL A 387 0.23 33.02 -21.79
CA VAL A 387 -0.86 33.70 -22.50
C VAL A 387 -0.58 35.20 -22.58
N GLU A 388 -0.74 35.74 -23.76
CA GLU A 388 -0.71 37.18 -24.02
C GLU A 388 -2.02 37.57 -24.70
N VAL A 389 -2.82 38.44 -24.09
CA VAL A 389 -4.12 38.85 -24.60
C VAL A 389 -4.36 40.33 -24.39
N LEU A 390 -4.88 41.02 -25.41
CA LEU A 390 -5.36 42.39 -25.27
C LEU A 390 -6.82 42.35 -24.81
N VAL A 391 -7.04 42.79 -23.56
CA VAL A 391 -8.36 42.82 -22.93
C VAL A 391 -8.97 44.22 -23.08
N PRO A 392 -10.10 44.39 -23.81
CA PRO A 392 -10.80 45.67 -23.91
C PRO A 392 -11.15 46.21 -22.52
N TYR A 393 -11.13 47.52 -22.34
CA TYR A 393 -11.45 48.16 -21.05
C TYR A 393 -12.84 47.83 -20.49
N ALA A 394 -13.80 47.48 -21.37
CA ALA A 394 -15.15 47.05 -20.98
C ALA A 394 -15.16 45.61 -20.33
N ARG A 395 -14.09 44.83 -20.45
CA ARG A 395 -14.01 43.41 -20.01
C ARG A 395 -13.17 43.28 -18.74
N GLY A 396 -13.50 44.06 -17.70
CA GLY A 396 -12.89 43.96 -16.40
C GLY A 396 -13.07 42.55 -15.74
N ASP A 397 -14.08 41.78 -16.15
CA ASP A 397 -14.32 40.41 -15.80
C ASP A 397 -13.14 39.50 -16.21
N VAL A 398 -12.62 39.69 -17.42
CA VAL A 398 -11.46 38.93 -17.95
C VAL A 398 -10.19 39.30 -17.17
N VAL A 399 -9.97 40.59 -16.89
CA VAL A 399 -8.84 41.04 -16.07
C VAL A 399 -8.88 40.39 -14.69
N SER A 400 -10.04 40.38 -14.03
CA SER A 400 -10.22 39.72 -12.74
C SER A 400 -9.98 38.21 -12.81
N ALA A 401 -10.48 37.54 -13.86
CA ALA A 401 -10.24 36.12 -14.07
C ALA A 401 -8.73 35.80 -14.26
N MET A 402 -8.00 36.62 -15.02
CA MET A 402 -6.57 36.45 -15.22
C MET A 402 -5.77 36.64 -13.93
N TYR A 403 -6.16 37.58 -13.06
CA TYR A 403 -5.54 37.71 -11.74
C TYR A 403 -5.90 36.55 -10.79
N ALA A 404 -7.09 35.98 -10.92
CA ALA A 404 -7.52 34.86 -10.09
C ALA A 404 -6.85 33.53 -10.49
N ALA A 405 -6.72 33.26 -11.79
CA ALA A 405 -6.21 32.00 -12.32
C ALA A 405 -4.73 32.08 -12.71
N GLY A 406 -4.23 33.26 -13.11
CA GLY A 406 -2.89 33.44 -13.67
C GLY A 406 -1.81 33.55 -12.62
N ARG A 407 -0.58 33.24 -13.05
CA ARG A 407 0.67 33.48 -12.31
C ARG A 407 1.52 34.49 -13.09
N ASP A 408 2.38 35.20 -12.40
CA ASP A 408 3.26 36.20 -12.98
C ASP A 408 2.49 37.19 -13.89
N VAL A 409 1.31 37.63 -13.42
CA VAL A 409 0.41 38.51 -14.20
C VAL A 409 1.02 39.89 -14.37
N VAL A 410 1.25 40.28 -15.59
CA VAL A 410 1.73 41.62 -15.97
C VAL A 410 0.66 42.29 -16.80
N GLN A 411 0.37 43.55 -16.50
CA GLN A 411 -0.55 44.38 -17.27
C GLN A 411 0.16 45.59 -17.86
N GLU A 412 -0.16 45.88 -19.10
CA GLU A 412 0.38 47.03 -19.83
C GLU A 412 -0.79 47.77 -20.53
N PRO A 413 -1.11 49.02 -20.15
CA PRO A 413 -2.15 49.77 -20.83
C PRO A 413 -1.84 50.03 -22.29
N ARG A 414 -2.81 49.89 -23.20
CA ARG A 414 -2.76 50.16 -24.63
C ARG A 414 -3.96 51.05 -25.02
N GLU A 415 -3.93 51.63 -26.21
CA GLU A 415 -5.01 52.51 -26.67
C GLU A 415 -6.41 51.81 -26.66
N ASP A 416 -6.48 50.53 -27.08
CA ASP A 416 -7.71 49.77 -27.24
C ASP A 416 -8.03 48.87 -26.06
N GLY A 417 -7.25 48.87 -24.98
CA GLY A 417 -7.46 47.99 -23.83
C GLY A 417 -6.19 47.81 -22.98
N THR A 418 -6.17 46.78 -22.13
CA THR A 418 -5.03 46.36 -21.34
C THR A 418 -4.40 45.11 -21.92
N LEU A 419 -3.13 45.17 -22.30
CA LEU A 419 -2.38 43.98 -22.68
C LEU A 419 -2.02 43.21 -21.40
N MET A 420 -2.56 42.00 -21.28
CA MET A 420 -2.34 41.13 -20.14
C MET A 420 -1.41 39.99 -20.57
N ARG A 421 -0.39 39.72 -19.76
CA ARG A 421 0.47 38.54 -19.87
C ARG A 421 0.38 37.77 -18.58
N ALA A 422 0.19 36.48 -18.69
CA ALA A 422 0.17 35.60 -17.51
C ALA A 422 0.63 34.18 -17.91
N LEU A 423 1.04 33.43 -16.90
CA LEU A 423 1.13 31.99 -17.01
C LEU A 423 -0.20 31.43 -16.52
N LEU A 424 -0.90 30.73 -17.41
CA LEU A 424 -2.19 30.07 -17.11
C LEU A 424 -2.00 28.56 -17.13
N PRO A 425 -2.77 27.82 -16.34
CA PRO A 425 -2.80 26.35 -16.38
C PRO A 425 -3.35 25.85 -17.70
#